data_5ad50ebe5912c8b240620be8556edeb4
#
_entry.id   5ad50ebe5912c8b240620be8556edeb4
#
_cell.length_a   1.000
_cell.length_b   1.000
_cell.length_c   1.000
_cell.angle_alpha   90.00
_cell.angle_beta   90.00
_cell.angle_gamma   90.00
#
_symmetry.space_group_name_H-M   'P 1'
#
loop_
_entity.id
_entity.type
_entity.pdbx_description
1 polymer ?
#
loop_
_entity_poly.entity_id
_entity_poly.type
_entity_poly.pdbx_seq_one_letter_code
_entity_poly.pdbx_strand_id
1 'polypeptide(L)'
;PDSPGSFIEIFRTSMEDKIGFEKFQLVMKTIISQQAKIVEADYDIPFTGHHFQNRGSMINWSPIGRNANNGSRQQFIAMDKMCQIRSQHINMFRRLMLSEGVEDVVIKLGGDTSFDIYPAGWDKTFALKHFPESDWDVMFVGDRCGPNGNDHELYEHLRHQDRSFETSGPEETIEIIDTCINKLLGVISEIDT
;
A
#
# COMPACT_ATOMS: atom_id res chain seq x y z
N PRO A 1 -24.56 -9.19 -24.28
CA PRO A 1 -24.56 -10.40 -23.49
C PRO A 1 -23.13 -10.88 -23.42
N ASP A 2 -22.63 -10.66 -22.26
CA ASP A 2 -21.23 -10.60 -21.93
C ASP A 2 -20.69 -12.01 -21.75
N SER A 3 -19.54 -12.29 -22.33
CA SER A 3 -18.84 -13.53 -22.08
C SER A 3 -18.50 -13.61 -20.59
N PRO A 4 -18.60 -14.81 -19.96
CA PRO A 4 -18.19 -14.99 -18.58
C PRO A 4 -16.75 -14.53 -18.41
N GLY A 5 -16.53 -13.49 -17.58
CA GLY A 5 -15.21 -12.91 -17.32
C GLY A 5 -14.98 -11.51 -17.90
N SER A 6 -15.97 -10.88 -18.53
CA SER A 6 -15.87 -9.46 -18.90
C SER A 6 -16.01 -8.57 -17.65
N PHE A 7 -15.01 -7.74 -17.39
CA PHE A 7 -15.07 -6.72 -16.34
C PHE A 7 -15.67 -5.44 -16.93
N ILE A 8 -16.62 -4.84 -16.21
CA ILE A 8 -17.12 -3.49 -16.52
C ILE A 8 -16.33 -2.52 -15.65
N GLU A 9 -15.56 -1.63 -16.28
CA GLU A 9 -14.92 -0.52 -15.59
C GLU A 9 -15.98 0.53 -15.24
N ILE A 10 -16.28 0.68 -13.96
CA ILE A 10 -17.29 1.65 -13.47
C ILE A 10 -16.67 2.98 -13.05
N PHE A 11 -15.37 3.02 -12.84
CA PHE A 11 -14.65 4.23 -12.42
C PHE A 11 -13.16 4.11 -12.70
N ARG A 12 -12.56 5.15 -13.25
CA ARG A 12 -11.11 5.30 -13.40
C ARG A 12 -10.72 6.74 -13.07
N THR A 13 -9.63 6.90 -12.33
CA THR A 13 -9.00 8.19 -12.08
C THR A 13 -7.49 7.97 -11.92
N SER A 14 -6.71 9.03 -12.08
CA SER A 14 -5.27 8.97 -11.88
C SER A 14 -4.83 9.86 -10.72
N MET A 15 -3.65 9.56 -10.18
CA MET A 15 -3.00 10.42 -9.18
C MET A 15 -2.81 11.84 -9.74
N GLU A 16 -2.37 11.96 -11.01
CA GLU A 16 -2.17 13.24 -11.68
C GLU A 16 -3.47 14.05 -11.78
N ASP A 17 -4.60 13.41 -12.17
CA ASP A 17 -5.91 14.07 -12.20
C ASP A 17 -6.34 14.55 -10.80
N LYS A 18 -5.99 13.78 -9.77
CA LYS A 18 -6.39 14.08 -8.39
C LYS A 18 -5.62 15.24 -7.77
N ILE A 19 -4.30 15.27 -7.93
CA ILE A 19 -3.43 16.27 -7.27
C ILE A 19 -3.01 17.43 -8.19
N GLY A 20 -3.23 17.28 -9.49
CA GLY A 20 -2.79 18.22 -10.54
C GLY A 20 -1.37 17.97 -11.01
N PHE A 21 -1.11 18.36 -12.26
CA PHE A 21 0.15 18.12 -12.96
C PHE A 21 1.39 18.69 -12.24
N GLU A 22 1.30 19.90 -11.70
CA GLU A 22 2.42 20.57 -11.04
C GLU A 22 2.88 19.80 -9.78
N LYS A 23 1.93 19.38 -8.93
CA LYS A 23 2.24 18.57 -7.75
C LYS A 23 2.75 17.18 -8.15
N PHE A 24 2.16 16.58 -9.19
CA PHE A 24 2.64 15.30 -9.71
C PHE A 24 4.08 15.39 -10.21
N GLN A 25 4.45 16.44 -10.95
CA GLN A 25 5.83 16.68 -11.35
C GLN A 25 6.77 16.87 -10.15
N LEU A 26 6.33 17.59 -9.12
CA LEU A 26 7.11 17.77 -7.90
C LEU A 26 7.36 16.44 -7.19
N VAL A 27 6.36 15.57 -7.09
CA VAL A 27 6.50 14.21 -6.56
C VAL A 27 7.55 13.44 -7.37
N MET A 28 7.44 13.44 -8.69
CA MET A 28 8.39 12.74 -9.57
C MET A 28 9.81 13.28 -9.41
N LYS A 29 9.99 14.58 -9.42
CA LYS A 29 11.29 15.24 -9.20
C LYS A 29 11.89 14.83 -7.85
N THR A 30 11.06 14.78 -6.82
CA THR A 30 11.49 14.44 -5.45
C THR A 30 11.97 12.99 -5.36
N ILE A 31 11.21 12.03 -5.88
CA ILE A 31 11.62 10.62 -5.80
C ILE A 31 12.83 10.30 -6.68
N ILE A 32 12.96 10.92 -7.83
CA ILE A 32 14.15 10.80 -8.69
C ILE A 32 15.39 11.36 -7.97
N SER A 33 15.28 12.52 -7.35
CA SER A 33 16.35 13.11 -6.56
C SER A 33 16.75 12.24 -5.36
N GLN A 34 15.78 11.65 -4.69
CA GLN A 34 16.07 10.73 -3.58
C GLN A 34 16.68 9.41 -4.05
N GLN A 35 16.27 8.90 -5.21
CA GLN A 35 16.91 7.72 -5.82
C GLN A 35 18.38 8.00 -6.10
N ALA A 36 18.73 9.18 -6.63
CA ALA A 36 20.11 9.59 -6.83
C ALA A 36 20.91 9.58 -5.51
N LYS A 37 20.34 10.11 -4.43
CA LYS A 37 20.98 10.08 -3.10
C LYS A 37 21.19 8.67 -2.57
N ILE A 38 20.28 7.72 -2.85
CA ILE A 38 20.48 6.32 -2.48
C ILE A 38 21.66 5.71 -3.22
N VAL A 39 21.83 6.06 -4.51
CA VAL A 39 22.98 5.62 -5.31
C VAL A 39 24.28 6.26 -4.79
N GLU A 40 24.26 7.55 -4.47
CA GLU A 40 25.41 8.30 -3.96
C GLU A 40 25.85 7.84 -2.55
N ALA A 41 24.94 7.29 -1.75
CA ALA A 41 25.22 6.89 -0.37
C ALA A 41 26.08 5.62 -0.26
N ASP A 42 26.46 5.01 -1.37
CA ASP A 42 27.36 3.84 -1.44
C ASP A 42 26.90 2.66 -0.55
N TYR A 43 25.59 2.48 -0.43
CA TYR A 43 25.05 1.29 0.22
C TYR A 43 25.38 0.04 -0.63
N ASP A 44 25.76 -1.05 0.02
CA ASP A 44 25.92 -2.35 -0.66
C ASP A 44 24.55 -2.95 -1.00
N ILE A 45 23.88 -2.36 -2.00
CA ILE A 45 22.57 -2.78 -2.50
C ILE A 45 22.59 -2.92 -4.02
N PRO A 46 21.86 -3.89 -4.58
CA PRO A 46 21.77 -4.06 -6.02
C PRO A 46 20.90 -3.00 -6.69
N PHE A 47 21.17 -2.70 -7.95
CA PHE A 47 20.32 -1.88 -8.81
C PHE A 47 19.93 -2.67 -10.06
N THR A 48 18.64 -2.96 -10.23
CA THR A 48 18.19 -3.93 -11.25
C THR A 48 17.28 -3.36 -12.34
N GLY A 49 16.81 -2.14 -12.18
CA GLY A 49 15.89 -1.49 -13.13
C GLY A 49 14.42 -1.50 -12.71
N HIS A 50 13.61 -0.74 -13.47
CA HIS A 50 12.21 -0.44 -13.13
C HIS A 50 12.06 0.13 -11.71
N HIS A 51 12.79 1.21 -11.42
CA HIS A 51 12.77 1.84 -10.10
C HIS A 51 11.43 2.53 -9.79
N PHE A 52 10.77 3.06 -10.81
CA PHE A 52 9.50 3.78 -10.68
C PHE A 52 8.44 3.11 -11.56
N GLN A 53 7.29 2.82 -10.98
CA GLN A 53 6.14 2.30 -11.69
C GLN A 53 4.93 3.18 -11.42
N ASN A 54 4.51 3.95 -12.42
CA ASN A 54 3.23 4.64 -12.38
C ASN A 54 2.11 3.61 -12.64
N ARG A 55 1.20 3.47 -11.67
CA ARG A 55 0.03 2.56 -11.73
C ARG A 55 -1.28 3.31 -11.97
N GLY A 56 -1.18 4.57 -12.39
CA GLY A 56 -2.32 5.46 -12.52
C GLY A 56 -2.71 6.07 -11.18
N SER A 57 -3.31 5.31 -10.28
CA SER A 57 -3.75 5.77 -8.96
C SER A 57 -2.62 6.01 -7.95
N MET A 58 -1.43 5.47 -8.20
CA MET A 58 -0.28 5.55 -7.31
C MET A 58 1.04 5.37 -8.06
N ILE A 59 2.13 5.80 -7.44
CA ILE A 59 3.49 5.49 -7.89
C ILE A 59 4.10 4.49 -6.90
N ASN A 60 4.60 3.36 -7.42
CA ASN A 60 5.45 2.48 -6.65
C ASN A 60 6.92 2.80 -6.99
N TRP A 61 7.72 3.11 -5.97
CA TRP A 61 9.14 3.38 -6.07
C TRP A 61 9.93 2.29 -5.36
N SER A 62 10.77 1.57 -6.10
CA SER A 62 11.67 0.54 -5.58
C SER A 62 13.13 0.99 -5.71
N PRO A 63 13.84 1.29 -4.61
CA PRO A 63 15.26 1.70 -4.65
C PRO A 63 16.16 0.75 -5.40
N ILE A 64 15.93 -0.54 -5.32
CA ILE A 64 16.73 -1.58 -5.99
C ILE A 64 16.16 -2.00 -7.34
N GLY A 65 14.97 -1.46 -7.71
CA GLY A 65 14.25 -1.86 -8.91
C GLY A 65 13.41 -3.13 -8.73
N ARG A 66 12.36 -3.22 -9.52
CA ARG A 66 11.39 -4.33 -9.44
C ARG A 66 11.86 -5.63 -10.09
N ASN A 67 12.95 -5.59 -10.86
CA ASN A 67 13.55 -6.78 -11.48
C ASN A 67 14.46 -7.55 -10.50
N ALA A 68 14.57 -7.12 -9.26
CA ALA A 68 15.38 -7.76 -8.24
C ALA A 68 14.90 -9.20 -7.96
N ASN A 69 15.81 -10.16 -8.08
CA ASN A 69 15.59 -11.55 -7.67
C ASN A 69 15.57 -11.68 -6.13
N ASN A 70 15.27 -12.88 -5.64
CA ASN A 70 15.16 -13.10 -4.19
C ASN A 70 16.46 -12.77 -3.43
N GLY A 71 17.63 -13.11 -3.98
CA GLY A 71 18.93 -12.78 -3.36
C GLY A 71 19.13 -11.27 -3.21
N SER A 72 18.91 -10.52 -4.29
CA SER A 72 18.96 -9.06 -4.33
C SER A 72 17.97 -8.41 -3.35
N ARG A 73 16.77 -8.96 -3.23
CA ARG A 73 15.75 -8.50 -2.28
C ARG A 73 16.19 -8.71 -0.83
N GLN A 74 16.73 -9.90 -0.50
CA GLN A 74 17.21 -10.20 0.85
C GLN A 74 18.41 -9.32 1.23
N GLN A 75 19.34 -9.06 0.29
CA GLN A 75 20.45 -8.14 0.50
C GLN A 75 19.94 -6.73 0.86
N PHE A 76 18.98 -6.20 0.10
CA PHE A 76 18.37 -4.90 0.39
C PHE A 76 17.64 -4.88 1.74
N ILE A 77 16.85 -5.91 2.05
CA ILE A 77 16.11 -6.01 3.31
C ILE A 77 17.08 -5.97 4.51
N ALA A 78 18.19 -6.71 4.42
CA ALA A 78 19.22 -6.70 5.46
C ALA A 78 19.85 -5.31 5.63
N MET A 79 20.20 -4.65 4.51
CA MET A 79 20.77 -3.31 4.51
C MET A 79 19.77 -2.25 5.01
N ASP A 80 18.52 -2.32 4.56
CA ASP A 80 17.44 -1.41 5.02
C ASP A 80 17.18 -1.55 6.52
N LYS A 81 17.20 -2.78 7.05
CA LYS A 81 17.08 -3.02 8.49
C LYS A 81 18.21 -2.41 9.28
N MET A 82 19.44 -2.50 8.76
CA MET A 82 20.64 -1.96 9.41
C MET A 82 20.71 -0.43 9.31
N CYS A 83 20.48 0.12 8.13
CA CYS A 83 20.68 1.54 7.83
C CYS A 83 19.39 2.35 7.85
N GLN A 84 18.22 1.73 7.99
CA GLN A 84 16.91 2.37 7.96
C GLN A 84 16.67 3.24 6.70
N ILE A 85 17.14 2.76 5.55
CA ILE A 85 17.13 3.51 4.28
C ILE A 85 15.74 4.04 3.98
N ARG A 86 14.73 3.14 3.96
CA ARG A 86 13.36 3.53 3.62
C ARG A 86 12.75 4.48 4.64
N SER A 87 12.98 4.30 5.93
CA SER A 87 12.47 5.20 6.98
C SER A 87 13.05 6.61 6.84
N GLN A 88 14.35 6.74 6.54
CA GLN A 88 14.99 8.02 6.30
C GLN A 88 14.39 8.73 5.06
N HIS A 89 14.19 8.00 3.96
CA HIS A 89 13.66 8.54 2.72
C HIS A 89 12.17 8.91 2.82
N ILE A 90 11.35 8.18 3.58
CA ILE A 90 9.97 8.58 3.91
C ILE A 90 9.97 9.93 4.64
N ASN A 91 10.79 10.07 5.67
CA ASN A 91 10.86 11.31 6.44
C ASN A 91 11.36 12.49 5.60
N MET A 92 12.34 12.25 4.74
CA MET A 92 12.84 13.27 3.81
C MET A 92 11.77 13.68 2.79
N PHE A 93 11.07 12.71 2.20
CA PHE A 93 9.99 12.98 1.27
C PHE A 93 8.90 13.84 1.93
N ARG A 94 8.44 13.45 3.11
CA ARG A 94 7.40 14.18 3.84
C ARG A 94 7.80 15.63 4.13
N ARG A 95 9.05 15.85 4.56
CA ARG A 95 9.56 17.20 4.81
C ARG A 95 9.61 18.04 3.54
N LEU A 96 10.04 17.48 2.41
CA LEU A 96 10.10 18.18 1.14
C LEU A 96 8.69 18.52 0.63
N MET A 97 7.74 17.57 0.69
CA MET A 97 6.36 17.86 0.28
C MET A 97 5.75 18.98 1.15
N LEU A 98 5.93 18.90 2.47
CA LEU A 98 5.43 19.92 3.40
C LEU A 98 6.06 21.30 3.13
N SER A 99 7.37 21.37 2.86
CA SER A 99 8.04 22.65 2.56
C SER A 99 7.57 23.30 1.25
N GLU A 100 7.01 22.51 0.33
CA GLU A 100 6.42 22.96 -0.93
C GLU A 100 4.89 23.15 -0.83
N GLY A 101 4.32 23.04 0.37
CA GLY A 101 2.88 23.18 0.59
C GLY A 101 2.03 22.04 0.03
N VAL A 102 2.62 20.85 -0.16
CA VAL A 102 1.92 19.65 -0.65
C VAL A 102 1.62 18.73 0.52
N GLU A 103 0.37 18.75 0.98
CA GLU A 103 -0.12 17.95 2.11
C GLU A 103 -1.04 16.80 1.69
N ASP A 104 -1.46 16.81 0.43
CA ASP A 104 -2.41 15.86 -0.14
C ASP A 104 -1.75 14.66 -0.84
N VAL A 105 -0.46 14.40 -0.55
CA VAL A 105 0.30 13.24 -1.03
C VAL A 105 0.90 12.47 0.13
N VAL A 106 0.68 11.16 0.13
CA VAL A 106 1.14 10.22 1.16
C VAL A 106 2.22 9.30 0.59
N ILE A 107 3.23 9.00 1.41
CA ILE A 107 4.22 7.95 1.15
C ILE A 107 4.19 6.93 2.28
N LYS A 108 4.11 5.65 1.93
CA LYS A 108 4.14 4.49 2.84
C LYS A 108 5.15 3.45 2.37
N LEU A 109 5.46 2.49 3.24
CA LEU A 109 6.21 1.30 2.85
C LEU A 109 5.34 0.41 1.95
N GLY A 110 5.85 0.10 0.77
CA GLY A 110 5.22 -0.79 -0.21
C GLY A 110 5.90 -2.15 -0.23
N GLY A 111 5.44 -3.10 0.53
CA GLY A 111 6.09 -4.40 0.66
C GLY A 111 7.49 -4.28 1.28
N ASP A 112 8.40 -5.24 0.97
CA ASP A 112 9.71 -5.34 1.63
C ASP A 112 10.79 -4.43 1.04
N THR A 113 10.60 -3.95 -0.19
CA THR A 113 11.68 -3.29 -0.95
C THR A 113 11.25 -2.01 -1.67
N SER A 114 10.05 -1.50 -1.43
CA SER A 114 9.53 -0.35 -2.17
C SER A 114 8.79 0.64 -1.28
N PHE A 115 8.39 1.74 -1.89
CA PHE A 115 7.47 2.74 -1.36
C PHE A 115 6.22 2.77 -2.24
N ASP A 116 5.09 3.07 -1.63
CA ASP A 116 3.83 3.40 -2.30
C ASP A 116 3.51 4.87 -2.04
N ILE A 117 3.28 5.63 -3.12
CA ILE A 117 3.02 7.07 -3.09
C ILE A 117 1.69 7.33 -3.79
N TYR A 118 0.76 7.95 -3.09
CA TYR A 118 -0.61 8.13 -3.56
C TYR A 118 -1.27 9.38 -2.94
N PRO A 119 -2.37 9.88 -3.50
CA PRO A 119 -3.12 10.99 -2.92
C PRO A 119 -3.68 10.63 -1.54
N ALA A 120 -3.71 11.59 -0.63
CA ALA A 120 -4.33 11.40 0.68
C ALA A 120 -5.78 10.92 0.55
N GLY A 121 -6.14 9.93 1.36
CA GLY A 121 -7.45 9.26 1.30
C GLY A 121 -7.61 8.24 0.16
N TRP A 122 -6.53 7.91 -0.55
CA TRP A 122 -6.48 6.82 -1.54
C TRP A 122 -5.73 5.58 -1.01
N ASP A 123 -5.69 5.46 0.30
CA ASP A 123 -5.30 4.21 0.96
C ASP A 123 -6.39 3.13 0.81
N LYS A 124 -6.22 2.01 1.46
CA LYS A 124 -7.15 0.88 1.34
C LYS A 124 -8.57 1.18 1.84
N THR A 125 -8.77 2.21 2.67
CA THR A 125 -10.11 2.65 3.08
C THR A 125 -10.95 3.20 1.93
N PHE A 126 -10.29 3.62 0.82
CA PHE A 126 -11.01 4.06 -0.38
C PHE A 126 -11.98 3.01 -0.91
N ALA A 127 -11.68 1.73 -0.75
CA ALA A 127 -12.55 0.64 -1.16
C ALA A 127 -13.91 0.67 -0.45
N LEU A 128 -13.95 1.12 0.82
CA LEU A 128 -15.19 1.17 1.61
C LEU A 128 -16.25 2.09 1.00
N LYS A 129 -15.87 3.06 0.17
CA LYS A 129 -16.81 3.91 -0.56
C LYS A 129 -17.68 3.13 -1.56
N HIS A 130 -17.22 1.95 -1.97
CA HIS A 130 -17.92 1.06 -2.89
C HIS A 130 -18.68 -0.06 -2.17
N PHE A 131 -18.53 -0.16 -0.85
CA PHE A 131 -19.17 -1.15 0.01
C PHE A 131 -19.82 -0.43 1.20
N PRO A 132 -20.96 0.30 0.96
CA PRO A 132 -21.62 1.02 2.04
C PRO A 132 -22.10 0.06 3.13
N GLU A 133 -21.91 0.44 4.39
CA GLU A 133 -22.26 -0.38 5.56
C GLU A 133 -23.74 -0.74 5.66
N SER A 134 -24.61 0.00 4.95
CA SER A 134 -26.03 -0.36 4.84
C SER A 134 -26.29 -1.68 4.12
N ASP A 135 -25.37 -2.07 3.22
CA ASP A 135 -25.58 -3.18 2.30
C ASP A 135 -24.53 -4.29 2.46
N TRP A 136 -23.42 -3.97 3.12
CA TRP A 136 -22.24 -4.84 3.20
C TRP A 136 -21.62 -4.89 4.58
N ASP A 137 -21.30 -6.08 5.02
CA ASP A 137 -20.50 -6.35 6.21
C ASP A 137 -19.07 -6.65 5.78
N VAL A 138 -18.22 -5.61 5.78
CA VAL A 138 -16.85 -5.71 5.28
C VAL A 138 -15.92 -6.22 6.37
N MET A 139 -15.17 -7.26 6.08
CA MET A 139 -14.06 -7.76 6.90
C MET A 139 -12.74 -7.58 6.18
N PHE A 140 -11.68 -7.33 6.91
CA PHE A 140 -10.35 -7.11 6.37
C PHE A 140 -9.31 -8.01 7.04
N VAL A 141 -8.44 -8.60 6.22
CA VAL A 141 -7.26 -9.35 6.68
C VAL A 141 -6.03 -8.78 5.97
N GLY A 142 -5.01 -8.37 6.72
CA GLY A 142 -3.80 -7.75 6.17
C GLY A 142 -2.52 -8.15 6.87
N ASP A 143 -1.38 -8.07 6.18
CA ASP A 143 -0.05 -8.42 6.70
C ASP A 143 0.82 -7.20 7.06
N ARG A 144 0.32 -5.98 6.80
CA ARG A 144 1.03 -4.70 6.99
C ARG A 144 0.22 -3.70 7.81
N CYS A 145 -0.28 -4.16 8.95
CA CYS A 145 -1.20 -3.39 9.81
C CYS A 145 -0.51 -2.36 10.72
N GLY A 146 0.80 -2.42 10.88
CA GLY A 146 1.57 -1.45 11.68
C GLY A 146 1.56 -0.02 11.11
N PRO A 147 1.97 1.02 11.89
CA PRO A 147 1.76 2.45 11.58
C PRO A 147 2.32 2.96 10.25
N ASN A 148 3.30 2.30 9.66
CA ASN A 148 3.86 2.64 8.35
C ASN A 148 3.48 1.63 7.26
N GLY A 149 2.67 0.63 7.59
CA GLY A 149 2.17 -0.35 6.63
C GLY A 149 1.06 0.22 5.75
N ASN A 150 0.89 -0.34 4.58
CA ASN A 150 -0.15 0.07 3.66
C ASN A 150 -1.55 -0.49 4.00
N ASP A 151 -1.64 -1.36 5.02
CA ASP A 151 -2.87 -1.92 5.57
C ASP A 151 -3.39 -1.15 6.79
N HIS A 152 -2.54 -0.30 7.35
CA HIS A 152 -2.76 0.34 8.64
C HIS A 152 -4.11 1.07 8.74
N GLU A 153 -4.41 1.92 7.78
CA GLU A 153 -5.59 2.77 7.82
C GLU A 153 -6.88 1.94 7.79
N LEU A 154 -6.95 0.92 6.93
CA LEU A 154 -8.13 0.05 6.83
C LEU A 154 -8.24 -0.87 8.05
N TYR A 155 -7.10 -1.39 8.54
CA TYR A 155 -7.05 -2.19 9.76
C TYR A 155 -7.58 -1.42 10.97
N GLU A 156 -7.07 -0.21 11.23
CA GLU A 156 -7.53 0.62 12.36
C GLU A 156 -8.99 1.08 12.19
N HIS A 157 -9.43 1.35 10.95
CA HIS A 157 -10.81 1.75 10.68
C HIS A 157 -11.82 0.66 11.09
N LEU A 158 -11.52 -0.60 10.80
CA LEU A 158 -12.41 -1.74 11.07
C LEU A 158 -12.14 -2.43 12.41
N ARG A 159 -11.02 -2.13 13.09
CA ARG A 159 -10.61 -2.79 14.34
C ARG A 159 -11.60 -2.63 15.47
N HIS A 160 -12.18 -1.44 15.62
CA HIS A 160 -13.14 -1.15 16.70
C HIS A 160 -14.47 -1.88 16.54
N GLN A 161 -14.67 -2.53 15.39
CA GLN A 161 -15.87 -3.30 15.08
C GLN A 161 -15.59 -4.81 15.06
N ASP A 162 -14.38 -5.25 15.49
CA ASP A 162 -13.89 -6.63 15.39
C ASP A 162 -13.93 -7.20 13.95
N ARG A 163 -13.73 -6.32 12.95
CA ARG A 163 -13.81 -6.67 11.52
C ARG A 163 -12.46 -6.61 10.80
N SER A 164 -11.35 -6.40 11.53
CA SER A 164 -10.01 -6.43 10.94
C SER A 164 -9.09 -7.36 11.69
N PHE A 165 -8.27 -8.07 10.93
CA PHE A 165 -7.36 -9.10 11.42
C PHE A 165 -5.98 -8.91 10.81
N GLU A 166 -4.94 -9.05 11.62
CA GLU A 166 -3.58 -9.13 11.15
C GLU A 166 -3.21 -10.58 10.85
N THR A 167 -2.42 -10.80 9.81
CA THR A 167 -1.97 -12.13 9.39
C THR A 167 -0.47 -12.13 9.13
N SER A 168 0.17 -13.26 9.41
CA SER A 168 1.57 -13.51 9.07
C SER A 168 1.76 -14.11 7.66
N GLY A 169 0.66 -14.55 7.01
CA GLY A 169 0.73 -15.14 5.69
C GLY A 169 -0.55 -15.84 5.22
N PRO A 170 -0.49 -16.46 4.04
CA PRO A 170 -1.68 -17.05 3.40
C PRO A 170 -2.37 -18.14 4.21
N GLU A 171 -1.63 -18.95 4.94
CA GLU A 171 -2.17 -20.06 5.74
C GLU A 171 -3.03 -19.52 6.89
N GLU A 172 -2.50 -18.59 7.67
CA GLU A 172 -3.24 -17.93 8.74
C GLU A 172 -4.43 -17.12 8.20
N THR A 173 -4.30 -16.52 7.01
CA THR A 173 -5.41 -15.82 6.35
C THR A 173 -6.59 -16.76 6.10
N ILE A 174 -6.34 -17.99 5.64
CA ILE A 174 -7.39 -19.00 5.41
C ILE A 174 -8.07 -19.36 6.73
N GLU A 175 -7.31 -19.60 7.80
CA GLU A 175 -7.86 -19.92 9.14
C GLU A 175 -8.75 -18.79 9.68
N ILE A 176 -8.34 -17.54 9.50
CA ILE A 176 -9.14 -16.36 9.88
C ILE A 176 -10.45 -16.33 9.11
N ILE A 177 -10.40 -16.50 7.78
CA ILE A 177 -11.59 -16.50 6.92
C ILE A 177 -12.56 -17.61 7.32
N ASP A 178 -12.07 -18.83 7.50
CA ASP A 178 -12.89 -19.97 7.89
C ASP A 178 -13.54 -19.73 9.26
N THR A 179 -12.82 -19.15 10.22
CA THR A 179 -13.35 -18.79 11.53
C THR A 179 -14.48 -17.76 11.41
N CYS A 180 -14.31 -16.76 10.57
CA CYS A 180 -15.31 -15.72 10.35
C CYS A 180 -16.56 -16.26 9.67
N ILE A 181 -16.40 -17.12 8.65
CA ILE A 181 -17.52 -17.77 7.95
C ILE A 181 -18.29 -18.66 8.92
N ASN A 182 -17.62 -19.46 9.73
CA ASN A 182 -18.26 -20.35 10.69
C ASN A 182 -19.06 -19.59 11.75
N LYS A 183 -18.56 -18.42 12.22
CA LYS A 183 -19.32 -17.53 13.12
C LYS A 183 -20.59 -17.01 12.47
N LEU A 184 -20.50 -16.54 11.21
CA LEU A 184 -21.68 -16.06 10.47
C LEU A 184 -22.73 -17.16 10.27
N LEU A 185 -22.31 -18.36 9.88
CA LEU A 185 -23.20 -19.50 9.70
C LEU A 185 -23.81 -19.98 11.03
N GLY A 186 -23.06 -19.92 12.13
CA GLY A 186 -23.55 -20.23 13.48
C GLY A 186 -24.66 -19.28 13.92
N VAL A 187 -24.51 -18.00 13.68
CA VAL A 187 -25.55 -16.99 13.99
C VAL A 187 -26.81 -17.19 13.15
N ILE A 188 -26.69 -17.58 11.87
CA ILE A 188 -27.85 -17.87 11.02
C ILE A 188 -28.63 -19.07 11.55
N SER A 189 -27.95 -20.12 12.03
CA SER A 189 -28.62 -21.32 12.58
C SER A 189 -29.35 -21.05 13.91
N GLU A 190 -28.98 -20.03 14.68
CA GLU A 190 -29.66 -19.62 15.90
C GLU A 190 -30.90 -18.73 15.66
N ILE A 191 -30.97 -18.08 14.51
CA ILE A 191 -32.13 -17.23 14.14
C ILE A 191 -33.27 -18.06 13.55
N ASP A 192 -32.98 -19.23 12.95
CA ASP A 192 -33.96 -20.15 12.35
C ASP A 192 -34.56 -21.15 13.34
N THR A 193 -34.23 -21.08 14.64
CA THR A 193 -34.78 -21.90 15.72
C THR A 193 -35.64 -21.06 16.66
#